data_0fb36a77d437ee967297380a32a4683b
#
_entry.id   0fb36a77d437ee967297380a32a4683b
#
_cell.length_a   1.000
_cell.length_b   1.000
_cell.length_c   1.000
_cell.angle_alpha   90.00
_cell.angle_beta   90.00
_cell.angle_gamma   90.00
#
_symmetry.space_group_name_H-M   'P 1'
#
loop_
_entity.id
_entity.type
_entity.pdbx_description
1 polymer ?
#
loop_
_entity_poly.entity_id
_entity_poly.type
_entity_poly.pdbx_seq_one_letter_code
_entity_poly.pdbx_strand_id
1 'polypeptide(L)'
;KDPDGANLDRIQIIKVWLDGNGYKEKIFNVALSDGRKPNARTGQVPAVSNTVDLKTGKDTNSAGAALLTAVWADPEFDARKPAVYYARAFEIPTPRWTTLLAVRNNLPLPNDVPATIQERAWTSPVWYTPAAVAN
;
A
#
# COMPACT_ATOMS: atom_id res chain seq x y z
N LYS A 1 -6.13 -11.68 2.48
CA LYS A 1 -5.72 -11.23 3.81
C LYS A 1 -5.51 -12.42 4.74
N ASP A 2 -4.81 -12.23 5.83
CA ASP A 2 -4.84 -13.14 6.97
C ASP A 2 -6.30 -13.32 7.45
N PRO A 3 -6.77 -14.54 7.73
CA PRO A 3 -8.14 -14.78 8.21
C PRO A 3 -8.52 -13.89 9.40
N ASP A 4 -7.61 -13.71 10.35
CA ASP A 4 -7.80 -12.93 11.57
C ASP A 4 -7.32 -11.47 11.44
N GLY A 5 -6.70 -11.11 10.32
CA GLY A 5 -6.15 -9.78 10.07
C GLY A 5 -7.18 -8.78 9.53
N ALA A 6 -6.74 -7.55 9.36
CA ALA A 6 -7.52 -6.49 8.77
C ALA A 6 -7.75 -6.71 7.27
N ASN A 7 -8.81 -6.13 6.72
CA ASN A 7 -9.06 -6.13 5.28
C ASN A 7 -7.97 -5.33 4.53
N LEU A 8 -7.81 -5.65 3.25
CA LEU A 8 -6.87 -4.97 2.37
C LEU A 8 -7.43 -3.64 1.89
N ASP A 9 -6.61 -2.60 1.96
CA ASP A 9 -6.89 -1.28 1.38
C ASP A 9 -6.57 -1.25 -0.12
N ARG A 10 -5.33 -1.62 -0.49
CA ARG A 10 -4.85 -1.52 -1.88
C ARG A 10 -3.62 -2.37 -2.14
N ILE A 11 -3.39 -2.63 -3.43
CA ILE A 11 -2.12 -3.16 -3.94
C ILE A 11 -1.47 -2.09 -4.81
N GLN A 12 -0.17 -1.91 -4.62
CA GLN A 12 0.67 -1.03 -5.43
C GLN A 12 1.77 -1.84 -6.10
N ILE A 13 2.14 -1.45 -7.32
CA ILE A 13 3.39 -1.82 -7.95
C ILE A 13 4.32 -0.60 -7.89
N ILE A 14 5.53 -0.84 -7.41
CA ILE A 14 6.59 0.15 -7.41
C ILE A 14 7.57 -0.22 -8.53
N LYS A 15 7.81 0.73 -9.44
CA LYS A 15 8.81 0.65 -10.48
C LYS A 15 9.97 1.58 -10.13
N VAL A 16 11.19 1.05 -10.23
CA VAL A 16 12.43 1.83 -10.08
C VAL A 16 13.29 1.61 -11.32
N TRP A 17 13.85 2.66 -11.88
CA TRP A 17 14.74 2.57 -13.05
C TRP A 17 15.84 3.62 -12.99
N LEU A 18 16.91 3.41 -13.77
CA LEU A 18 18.00 4.38 -13.90
C LEU A 18 17.58 5.51 -14.84
N ASP A 19 17.94 6.74 -14.47
CA ASP A 19 17.73 7.95 -15.29
C ASP A 19 18.97 8.86 -15.16
N GLY A 20 19.80 8.82 -16.19
CA GLY A 20 21.11 9.47 -16.15
C GLY A 20 22.00 8.88 -15.05
N ASN A 21 22.52 9.76 -14.18
CA ASN A 21 23.39 9.36 -13.05
C ASN A 21 22.61 9.04 -11.76
N GLY A 22 21.27 9.00 -11.82
CA GLY A 22 20.42 8.75 -10.68
C GLY A 22 19.39 7.66 -10.96
N TYR A 23 18.40 7.60 -10.07
CA TYR A 23 17.25 6.70 -10.24
C TYR A 23 15.95 7.48 -10.14
N LYS A 24 14.91 6.93 -10.74
CA LYS A 24 13.53 7.38 -10.60
C LYS A 24 12.67 6.25 -10.02
N GLU A 25 11.65 6.64 -9.30
CA GLU A 25 10.63 5.75 -8.76
C GLU A 25 9.26 6.19 -9.24
N LYS A 26 8.40 5.23 -9.53
CA LYS A 26 6.98 5.46 -9.78
C LYS A 26 6.12 4.41 -9.11
N ILE A 27 5.05 4.87 -8.46
CA ILE A 27 4.11 4.04 -7.74
C ILE A 27 2.79 3.98 -8.52
N PHE A 28 2.34 2.76 -8.84
CA PHE A 28 1.08 2.49 -9.51
C PHE A 28 0.11 1.82 -8.54
N ASN A 29 -1.08 2.39 -8.36
CA ASN A 29 -2.15 1.74 -7.60
C ASN A 29 -2.88 0.78 -8.55
N VAL A 30 -2.64 -0.52 -8.41
CA VAL A 30 -3.13 -1.54 -9.35
C VAL A 30 -4.42 -2.21 -8.91
N ALA A 31 -4.72 -2.21 -7.62
CA ALA A 31 -6.00 -2.62 -7.06
C ALA A 31 -6.36 -1.75 -5.86
N LEU A 32 -7.61 -1.36 -5.78
CA LEU A 32 -8.18 -0.55 -4.69
C LEU A 32 -9.45 -1.23 -4.18
N SER A 33 -9.62 -1.30 -2.86
CA SER A 33 -10.85 -1.79 -2.26
C SER A 33 -12.01 -0.77 -2.38
N ASP A 34 -13.20 -1.18 -2.01
CA ASP A 34 -14.40 -0.35 -1.88
C ASP A 34 -14.78 0.42 -3.16
N GLY A 35 -14.42 -0.12 -4.34
CA GLY A 35 -14.72 0.53 -5.62
C GLY A 35 -14.07 1.91 -5.81
N ARG A 36 -13.10 2.28 -4.97
CA ARG A 36 -12.38 3.56 -5.07
C ARG A 36 -11.61 3.64 -6.38
N LYS A 37 -11.51 4.85 -6.91
CA LYS A 37 -10.75 5.13 -8.13
C LYS A 37 -9.81 6.32 -7.90
N PRO A 38 -8.66 6.36 -8.54
CA PRO A 38 -7.81 7.54 -8.54
C PRO A 38 -8.56 8.73 -9.14
N ASN A 39 -8.32 9.91 -8.60
CA ASN A 39 -8.80 11.15 -9.22
C ASN A 39 -8.16 11.29 -10.61
N ALA A 40 -8.99 11.47 -11.64
CA ALA A 40 -8.52 11.51 -13.03
C ALA A 40 -7.52 12.66 -13.33
N ARG A 41 -7.62 13.78 -12.58
CA ARG A 41 -6.74 14.93 -12.78
C ARG A 41 -5.46 14.86 -11.95
N THR A 42 -5.55 14.41 -10.70
CA THR A 42 -4.41 14.46 -9.76
C THR A 42 -3.74 13.11 -9.55
N GLY A 43 -4.37 12.00 -9.97
CA GLY A 43 -3.93 10.64 -9.68
C GLY A 43 -4.05 10.22 -8.21
N GLN A 44 -4.49 11.13 -7.33
CA GLN A 44 -4.63 10.84 -5.91
C GLN A 44 -5.77 9.83 -5.66
N VAL A 45 -5.49 8.86 -4.81
CA VAL A 45 -6.46 7.86 -4.37
C VAL A 45 -7.12 8.36 -3.09
N PRO A 46 -8.46 8.40 -3.01
CA PRO A 46 -9.15 8.68 -1.76
C PRO A 46 -8.71 7.70 -0.66
N ALA A 47 -8.59 8.18 0.56
CA ALA A 47 -8.29 7.32 1.70
C ALA A 47 -9.38 6.25 1.87
N VAL A 48 -8.99 5.05 2.32
CA VAL A 48 -9.93 4.04 2.78
C VAL A 48 -10.58 4.53 4.09
N SER A 49 -11.82 4.09 4.35
CA SER A 49 -12.50 4.44 5.60
C SER A 49 -11.72 3.90 6.80
N ASN A 50 -11.58 4.74 7.81
CA ASN A 50 -11.01 4.35 9.09
C ASN A 50 -12.12 3.80 9.97
N THR A 51 -12.03 2.52 10.36
CA THR A 51 -13.04 1.82 11.15
C THR A 51 -12.64 1.65 12.61
N VAL A 52 -11.58 2.33 13.05
CA VAL A 52 -11.05 2.26 14.42
C VAL A 52 -11.84 3.16 15.35
N ASP A 53 -12.36 2.59 16.42
CA ASP A 53 -12.89 3.32 17.57
C ASP A 53 -11.77 3.57 18.60
N LEU A 54 -11.30 4.80 18.66
CA LEU A 54 -10.21 5.19 19.55
C LEU A 54 -10.58 5.15 21.04
N LYS A 55 -11.86 5.10 21.39
CA LYS A 55 -12.31 5.00 22.79
C LYS A 55 -12.19 3.57 23.32
N THR A 56 -12.45 2.61 22.47
CA THR A 56 -12.43 1.19 22.82
C THR A 56 -11.18 0.47 22.33
N GLY A 57 -10.43 1.07 21.42
CA GLY A 57 -9.29 0.44 20.76
C GLY A 57 -9.70 -0.72 19.84
N LYS A 58 -10.96 -0.77 19.41
CA LYS A 58 -11.47 -1.81 18.49
C LYS A 58 -11.56 -1.26 17.09
N ASP A 59 -11.37 -2.12 16.12
CA ASP A 59 -11.61 -1.89 14.71
C ASP A 59 -12.59 -2.92 14.15
N THR A 60 -13.10 -2.64 12.97
CA THR A 60 -13.98 -3.55 12.24
C THR A 60 -13.51 -3.71 10.81
N ASN A 61 -13.81 -4.86 10.20
CA ASN A 61 -13.57 -5.11 8.79
C ASN A 61 -14.76 -4.66 7.90
N SER A 62 -15.39 -3.53 8.25
CA SER A 62 -16.51 -2.95 7.49
C SER A 62 -16.07 -2.14 6.28
N ALA A 63 -14.78 -1.91 6.11
CA ALA A 63 -14.15 -1.32 4.92
C ALA A 63 -13.07 -2.27 4.39
N GLY A 64 -12.55 -1.96 3.20
CA GLY A 64 -11.52 -2.79 2.60
C GLY A 64 -12.06 -4.08 1.95
N ALA A 65 -11.17 -4.93 1.48
CA ALA A 65 -11.49 -6.18 0.81
C ALA A 65 -10.71 -7.36 1.39
N ALA A 66 -11.36 -8.52 1.52
CA ALA A 66 -10.69 -9.75 1.96
C ALA A 66 -9.69 -10.28 0.92
N LEU A 67 -9.92 -9.96 -0.36
CA LEU A 67 -9.09 -10.34 -1.51
C LEU A 67 -9.02 -9.17 -2.48
N LEU A 68 -7.82 -8.86 -2.96
CA LEU A 68 -7.59 -7.96 -4.08
C LEU A 68 -6.77 -8.68 -5.14
N THR A 69 -7.17 -8.53 -6.39
CA THR A 69 -6.45 -9.07 -7.55
C THR A 69 -6.38 -8.03 -8.66
N ALA A 70 -5.30 -8.04 -9.43
CA ALA A 70 -5.16 -7.23 -10.62
C ALA A 70 -4.27 -7.93 -11.64
N VAL A 71 -4.56 -7.70 -12.92
CA VAL A 71 -3.61 -7.89 -14.01
C VAL A 71 -3.19 -6.50 -14.46
N TRP A 72 -1.90 -6.24 -14.46
CA TRP A 72 -1.36 -4.92 -14.78
C TRP A 72 -0.19 -5.04 -15.74
N ALA A 73 -0.17 -4.15 -16.71
CA ALA A 73 0.97 -3.95 -17.62
C ALA A 73 1.51 -2.53 -17.41
N ASP A 74 2.83 -2.39 -17.38
CA ASP A 74 3.46 -1.08 -17.23
C ASP A 74 3.18 -0.19 -18.45
N PRO A 75 2.40 0.89 -18.31
CA PRO A 75 2.09 1.79 -19.43
C PRO A 75 3.32 2.60 -19.93
N GLU A 76 4.40 2.60 -19.14
CA GLU A 76 5.66 3.30 -19.43
C GLU A 76 6.84 2.32 -19.56
N PHE A 77 6.56 1.11 -20.00
CA PHE A 77 7.58 0.09 -20.20
C PHE A 77 8.50 0.47 -21.36
N ASP A 78 9.81 0.51 -21.13
CA ASP A 78 10.83 0.67 -22.17
C ASP A 78 11.72 -0.59 -22.16
N ALA A 79 11.60 -1.40 -23.18
CA ALA A 79 12.36 -2.64 -23.34
C ALA A 79 13.89 -2.44 -23.44
N ARG A 80 14.35 -1.19 -23.61
CA ARG A 80 15.77 -0.85 -23.70
C ARG A 80 16.39 -0.46 -22.36
N LYS A 81 15.55 -0.30 -21.31
CA LYS A 81 15.98 0.20 -20.00
C LYS A 81 15.79 -0.87 -18.93
N PRO A 82 16.82 -1.12 -18.10
CA PRO A 82 16.63 -1.98 -16.95
C PRO A 82 15.67 -1.32 -15.94
N ALA A 83 14.87 -2.14 -15.29
CA ALA A 83 13.95 -1.71 -14.27
C ALA A 83 13.74 -2.78 -13.20
N VAL A 84 13.34 -2.36 -12.03
CA VAL A 84 12.98 -3.22 -10.90
C VAL A 84 11.53 -2.97 -10.54
N TYR A 85 10.79 -4.03 -10.31
CA TYR A 85 9.39 -3.97 -9.90
C TYR A 85 9.18 -4.77 -8.63
N TYR A 86 8.41 -4.26 -7.70
CA TYR A 86 7.91 -5.04 -6.57
C TYR A 86 6.49 -4.62 -6.21
N ALA A 87 5.72 -5.54 -5.65
CA ALA A 87 4.39 -5.25 -5.16
C ALA A 87 4.43 -4.89 -3.67
N ARG A 88 3.48 -4.05 -3.28
CA ARG A 88 3.22 -3.68 -1.90
C ARG A 88 1.71 -3.72 -1.65
N ALA A 89 1.29 -4.46 -0.63
CA ALA A 89 -0.08 -4.49 -0.16
C ALA A 89 -0.21 -3.69 1.14
N PHE A 90 -1.33 -3.01 1.31
CA PHE A 90 -1.70 -2.31 2.55
C PHE A 90 -2.98 -2.88 3.10
N GLU A 91 -3.05 -2.99 4.42
CA GLU A 91 -4.29 -3.19 5.14
C GLU A 91 -5.03 -1.87 5.38
N ILE A 92 -6.30 -1.93 5.74
CA ILE A 92 -7.03 -0.78 6.28
C ILE A 92 -6.41 -0.36 7.62
N PRO A 93 -6.67 0.87 8.11
CA PRO A 93 -6.14 1.30 9.41
C PRO A 93 -6.60 0.40 10.55
N THR A 94 -5.66 0.03 11.42
CA THR A 94 -5.87 -0.69 12.68
C THR A 94 -5.34 0.12 13.85
N PRO A 95 -5.76 -0.13 15.09
CA PRO A 95 -5.23 0.57 16.25
C PRO A 95 -3.73 0.30 16.41
N ARG A 96 -2.94 1.34 16.60
CA ARG A 96 -1.54 1.17 16.97
C ARG A 96 -1.44 0.54 18.35
N TRP A 97 -0.40 -0.26 18.63
CA TRP A 97 -0.20 -0.89 19.93
C TRP A 97 -0.19 0.11 21.10
N THR A 98 0.35 1.32 20.90
CA THR A 98 0.33 2.39 21.89
C THR A 98 -1.08 2.87 22.22
N THR A 99 -1.97 2.89 21.24
CA THR A 99 -3.40 3.19 21.41
C THR A 99 -4.08 2.09 22.23
N LEU A 100 -3.82 0.82 21.91
CA LEU A 100 -4.35 -0.31 22.67
C LEU A 100 -3.88 -0.27 24.13
N LEU A 101 -2.60 0.05 24.35
CA LEU A 101 -2.05 0.16 25.70
C LEU A 101 -2.69 1.30 26.48
N ALA A 102 -2.84 2.47 25.86
CA ALA A 102 -3.48 3.63 26.49
C ALA A 102 -4.92 3.32 26.88
N VAL A 103 -5.72 2.76 25.99
CA VAL A 103 -7.12 2.38 26.25
C VAL A 103 -7.21 1.35 27.37
N ARG A 104 -6.40 0.29 27.35
CA ARG A 104 -6.41 -0.77 28.37
C ARG A 104 -6.07 -0.26 29.77
N ASN A 105 -5.24 0.77 29.86
CA ASN A 105 -4.79 1.34 31.12
C ASN A 105 -5.50 2.66 31.49
N ASN A 106 -6.54 3.03 30.74
CA ASN A 106 -7.27 4.30 30.94
C ASN A 106 -6.36 5.51 30.95
N LEU A 107 -5.36 5.53 30.04
CA LEU A 107 -4.40 6.62 29.86
C LEU A 107 -4.79 7.50 28.67
N PRO A 108 -4.36 8.75 28.61
CA PRO A 108 -4.51 9.58 27.42
C PRO A 108 -3.75 8.96 26.24
N LEU A 109 -4.30 9.13 25.04
CA LEU A 109 -3.60 8.70 23.81
C LEU A 109 -2.31 9.51 23.63
N PRO A 110 -1.21 8.88 23.19
CA PRO A 110 0.00 9.60 22.80
C PRO A 110 -0.29 10.63 21.71
N ASN A 111 0.35 11.79 21.79
CA ASN A 111 0.19 12.88 20.83
C ASN A 111 1.38 13.00 19.86
N ASP A 112 2.44 12.26 20.08
CA ASP A 112 3.68 12.23 19.29
C ASP A 112 3.69 11.16 18.19
N VAL A 113 2.69 10.24 18.18
CA VAL A 113 2.53 9.19 17.17
C VAL A 113 1.08 9.09 16.73
N PRO A 114 0.82 8.70 15.46
CA PRO A 114 -0.55 8.45 14.99
C PRO A 114 -1.24 7.35 15.81
N ALA A 115 -2.52 7.53 16.12
CA ALA A 115 -3.29 6.56 16.88
C ALA A 115 -3.56 5.24 16.11
N THR A 116 -3.49 5.28 14.79
CA THR A 116 -3.70 4.13 13.90
C THR A 116 -2.49 3.87 13.03
N ILE A 117 -2.38 2.65 12.52
CA ILE A 117 -1.35 2.23 11.59
C ILE A 117 -1.99 1.44 10.44
N GLN A 118 -1.43 1.55 9.24
CA GLN A 118 -1.73 0.63 8.14
C GLN A 118 -0.56 -0.34 7.99
N GLU A 119 -0.79 -1.59 8.31
CA GLU A 119 0.20 -2.64 8.11
C GLU A 119 0.40 -2.89 6.62
N ARG A 120 1.57 -3.40 6.27
CA ARG A 120 1.95 -3.58 4.88
C ARG A 120 2.87 -4.77 4.68
N ALA A 121 2.75 -5.37 3.50
CA ALA A 121 3.62 -6.45 3.05
C ALA A 121 4.24 -6.09 1.70
N TRP A 122 5.43 -6.64 1.43
CA TRP A 122 6.16 -6.48 0.17
C TRP A 122 6.51 -7.83 -0.42
N THR A 123 6.53 -7.90 -1.75
CA THR A 123 7.09 -9.05 -2.46
C THR A 123 8.60 -8.90 -2.63
N SER A 124 9.26 -9.99 -2.99
CA SER A 124 10.58 -9.93 -3.61
C SER A 124 10.52 -9.10 -4.90
N PRO A 125 11.61 -8.41 -5.28
CA PRO A 125 11.65 -7.64 -6.52
C PRO A 125 11.75 -8.55 -7.74
N VAL A 126 11.19 -8.09 -8.85
CA VAL A 126 11.38 -8.64 -10.20
C VAL A 126 12.29 -7.69 -10.96
N TRP A 127 13.40 -8.22 -11.46
CA TRP A 127 14.38 -7.47 -12.23
C TRP A 127 14.13 -7.66 -13.72
N TYR A 128 13.99 -6.57 -14.43
CA TYR A 128 13.98 -6.55 -15.88
C TYR A 128 15.35 -6.09 -16.40
N THR A 129 16.00 -6.94 -17.17
CA THR A 129 17.26 -6.63 -17.86
C THR A 129 17.01 -6.71 -19.36
N PRO A 130 17.26 -5.63 -20.13
CA PRO A 130 17.18 -5.67 -21.59
C PRO A 130 18.05 -6.79 -22.17
N ALA A 131 17.57 -7.44 -23.21
CA ALA A 131 18.44 -8.34 -23.99
C ALA A 131 19.62 -7.56 -24.54
N ALA A 132 20.82 -8.14 -24.49
CA ALA A 132 21.99 -7.57 -25.15
C ALA A 132 21.66 -7.40 -26.63
N VAL A 133 21.86 -6.20 -27.18
CA VAL A 133 21.77 -5.97 -28.62
C VAL A 133 22.93 -6.76 -29.23
N ALA A 134 22.64 -7.82 -29.97
CA ALA A 134 23.66 -8.50 -30.76
C ALA A 134 24.18 -7.50 -31.81
N ASN A 135 25.45 -7.12 -31.67
CA ASN A 135 26.19 -6.33 -32.68
C ASN A 135 26.52 -7.21 -33.88
#